data_ed20fba1c8d42abfd8b99d827b66136d
#
_entry.id   ed20fba1c8d42abfd8b99d827b66136d
#
_cell.length_a   1.000
_cell.length_b   1.000
_cell.length_c   1.000
_cell.angle_alpha   90.00
_cell.angle_beta   90.00
_cell.angle_gamma   90.00
#
_symmetry.space_group_name_H-M   'P 1'
#
loop_
_entity.id
_entity.type
_entity.pdbx_description
1 polymer ?
#
loop_
_entity_poly.entity_id
_entity_poly.type
_entity_poly.pdbx_seq_one_letter_code
_entity_poly.pdbx_strand_id
1 'polypeptide(L)'
;MPPLLATVASDDFSVTACFSVHAQADPGVMPRVLELFAKRGLVPSAWQSRVLGTDQAELTIEIQMRGLGRELMDYVAACLRQIAFVEVVLTSERCITSV
;
A
#
# COMPACT_ATOMS: atom_id res chain seq x y z
N MET A 1 -17.90 -13.52 13.86
CA MET A 1 -17.66 -13.63 13.15
C MET A 1 -17.05 -13.06 12.45
N PRO A 2 -16.49 -12.74 12.10
CA PRO A 2 -15.99 -12.20 11.27
C PRO A 2 -15.91 -12.88 10.09
N PRO A 3 -16.34 -13.75 9.99
CA PRO A 3 -16.27 -14.45 8.87
C PRO A 3 -16.69 -13.71 7.69
N LEU A 4 -17.49 -12.76 7.91
CA LEU A 4 -17.92 -11.96 6.92
C LEU A 4 -16.85 -11.36 6.16
N LEU A 5 -15.98 -10.77 6.84
CA LEU A 5 -14.96 -10.11 6.26
C LEU A 5 -14.10 -11.08 5.58
N ALA A 6 -13.81 -12.13 6.17
CA ALA A 6 -12.94 -13.09 5.63
C ALA A 6 -13.48 -13.64 4.35
N THR A 7 -14.73 -13.80 4.28
CA THR A 7 -15.33 -14.32 3.10
C THR A 7 -15.18 -13.39 1.93
N VAL A 8 -15.36 -12.15 2.18
CA VAL A 8 -15.25 -11.19 1.12
C VAL A 8 -13.84 -11.15 0.60
N ALA A 9 -12.91 -11.13 1.49
CA ALA A 9 -11.54 -11.07 1.10
C ALA A 9 -11.14 -12.26 0.28
N SER A 10 -11.61 -13.42 0.65
CA SER A 10 -11.14 -14.60 -0.04
C SER A 10 -11.60 -14.66 -1.48
N ASP A 11 -12.66 -13.98 -1.80
CA ASP A 11 -13.14 -14.00 -3.15
C ASP A 11 -12.27 -13.19 -4.08
N ASP A 12 -11.48 -12.31 -3.55
CA ASP A 12 -10.74 -11.38 -4.38
C ASP A 12 -9.25 -11.55 -4.33
N PHE A 13 -8.78 -12.71 -3.98
CA PHE A 13 -7.34 -12.93 -3.93
C PHE A 13 -6.70 -12.87 -5.31
N SER A 14 -7.51 -12.93 -6.37
CA SER A 14 -6.95 -12.76 -7.71
C SER A 14 -6.69 -11.28 -8.01
N VAL A 15 -7.20 -10.39 -7.19
CA VAL A 15 -7.02 -8.97 -7.41
C VAL A 15 -5.96 -8.47 -6.44
N THR A 16 -5.02 -7.71 -6.95
CA THR A 16 -3.96 -7.14 -6.13
C THR A 16 -4.06 -5.62 -6.17
N ALA A 17 -4.17 -5.02 -5.01
CA ALA A 17 -4.14 -3.57 -4.91
C ALA A 17 -2.69 -3.13 -4.88
N CYS A 18 -2.35 -2.15 -5.67
CA CYS A 18 -1.00 -1.63 -5.74
C CYS A 18 -0.99 -0.17 -5.32
N PHE A 19 -0.06 0.18 -4.44
CA PHE A 19 0.13 1.54 -4.00
C PHE A 19 1.51 1.99 -4.42
N SER A 20 1.61 3.16 -5.02
CA SER A 20 2.89 3.75 -5.35
C SER A 20 3.01 5.03 -4.53
N VAL A 21 3.87 5.05 -3.54
CA VAL A 21 4.02 6.16 -2.64
C VAL A 21 5.28 6.93 -3.00
N HIS A 22 5.12 8.22 -3.26
CA HIS A 22 6.24 9.08 -3.60
C HIS A 22 6.39 10.09 -2.47
N ALA A 23 7.58 10.17 -1.90
CA ALA A 23 7.81 10.98 -0.72
C ALA A 23 9.21 11.56 -0.74
N GLN A 24 9.48 12.46 0.19
CA GLN A 24 10.84 12.88 0.44
C GLN A 24 11.53 11.77 1.21
N ALA A 25 12.83 11.64 1.01
CA ALA A 25 13.59 10.55 1.64
C ALA A 25 13.90 10.88 3.09
N ASP A 26 12.87 10.90 3.90
CA ASP A 26 12.99 11.14 5.32
C ASP A 26 12.94 9.82 6.06
N PRO A 27 13.81 9.60 7.06
CA PRO A 27 13.84 8.30 7.75
C PRO A 27 12.52 7.90 8.40
N GLY A 28 11.66 8.84 8.69
CA GLY A 28 10.40 8.54 9.34
C GLY A 28 9.31 8.04 8.42
N VAL A 29 9.50 8.13 7.11
CA VAL A 29 8.44 7.77 6.17
C VAL A 29 8.13 6.27 6.18
N MET A 30 9.15 5.45 5.96
CA MET A 30 8.90 4.01 5.88
C MET A 30 8.29 3.42 7.14
N PRO A 31 8.79 3.76 8.34
CA PRO A 31 8.15 3.21 9.54
C PRO A 31 6.71 3.64 9.69
N ARG A 32 6.38 4.86 9.29
CA ARG A 32 5.00 5.33 9.42
C ARG A 32 4.09 4.63 8.42
N VAL A 33 4.59 4.35 7.23
CA VAL A 33 3.82 3.61 6.25
C VAL A 33 3.58 2.18 6.76
N LEU A 34 4.62 1.53 7.26
CA LEU A 34 4.48 0.19 7.78
C LEU A 34 3.52 0.14 8.96
N GLU A 35 3.61 1.13 9.83
CA GLU A 35 2.73 1.18 10.99
C GLU A 35 1.28 1.34 10.58
N LEU A 36 1.03 2.09 9.53
CA LEU A 36 -0.31 2.30 9.05
C LEU A 36 -0.94 0.96 8.65
N PHE A 37 -0.19 0.12 7.96
CA PHE A 37 -0.67 -1.20 7.58
C PHE A 37 -0.80 -2.10 8.82
N ALA A 38 0.20 -2.06 9.69
CA ALA A 38 0.20 -2.91 10.86
C ALA A 38 -0.98 -2.64 11.79
N LYS A 39 -1.30 -1.38 11.99
CA LYS A 39 -2.42 -1.02 12.86
C LYS A 39 -3.75 -1.53 12.34
N ARG A 40 -3.84 -1.77 11.05
CA ARG A 40 -5.06 -2.27 10.44
C ARG A 40 -5.03 -3.76 10.22
N GLY A 41 -4.00 -4.41 10.74
CA GLY A 41 -3.89 -5.85 10.59
C GLY A 41 -3.57 -6.29 9.17
N LEU A 42 -2.96 -5.39 8.39
CA LEU A 42 -2.66 -5.69 6.99
C LEU A 42 -1.19 -5.99 6.82
N VAL A 43 -0.91 -7.02 6.04
CA VAL A 43 0.46 -7.39 5.74
C VAL A 43 0.65 -7.28 4.23
N PRO A 44 1.50 -6.36 3.77
CA PRO A 44 1.73 -6.25 2.32
C PRO A 44 2.26 -7.56 1.76
N SER A 45 1.78 -7.94 0.59
CA SER A 45 2.28 -9.14 -0.05
C SER A 45 3.58 -8.87 -0.77
N ALA A 46 3.88 -7.63 -1.09
CA ALA A 46 5.16 -7.24 -1.66
C ALA A 46 5.46 -5.81 -1.29
N TRP A 47 6.72 -5.51 -1.05
CA TRP A 47 7.17 -4.19 -0.64
C TRP A 47 8.52 -3.94 -1.29
N GLN A 48 8.67 -2.81 -1.94
CA GLN A 48 9.93 -2.43 -2.52
C GLN A 48 10.11 -0.94 -2.37
N SER A 49 11.23 -0.52 -1.82
CA SER A 49 11.49 0.91 -1.68
C SER A 49 12.79 1.26 -2.37
N ARG A 50 12.87 2.48 -2.86
CA ARG A 50 14.02 3.00 -3.56
C ARG A 50 14.26 4.44 -3.24
N VAL A 51 15.51 4.80 -3.09
CA VAL A 51 15.88 6.19 -2.93
C VAL A 51 16.38 6.65 -4.30
N LEU A 52 15.84 7.75 -4.77
CA LEU A 52 16.09 8.26 -6.11
C LEU A 52 16.58 9.70 -6.07
N GLY A 53 17.02 10.17 -7.23
CA GLY A 53 17.48 11.53 -7.36
C GLY A 53 18.98 11.63 -7.20
N THR A 54 19.60 12.62 -7.84
CA THR A 54 21.03 12.78 -7.76
C THR A 54 21.48 13.14 -6.34
N ASP A 55 20.58 13.77 -5.56
CA ASP A 55 20.88 14.12 -4.19
C ASP A 55 20.27 13.09 -3.23
N GLN A 56 19.67 12.03 -3.77
CA GLN A 56 19.05 10.97 -2.98
C GLN A 56 17.98 11.52 -2.02
N ALA A 57 17.25 12.50 -2.49
CA ALA A 57 16.23 13.14 -1.68
C ALA A 57 14.83 12.62 -1.91
N GLU A 58 14.65 11.70 -2.84
CA GLU A 58 13.33 11.17 -3.18
C GLU A 58 13.22 9.70 -2.79
N LEU A 59 12.06 9.34 -2.28
CA LEU A 59 11.80 7.98 -1.87
C LEU A 59 10.54 7.48 -2.57
N THR A 60 10.62 6.29 -3.14
CA THR A 60 9.46 5.67 -3.74
C THR A 60 9.24 4.33 -3.05
N ILE A 61 8.00 4.05 -2.67
CA ILE A 61 7.66 2.78 -2.06
C ILE A 61 6.55 2.15 -2.87
N GLU A 62 6.81 0.95 -3.39
CA GLU A 62 5.80 0.21 -4.13
C GLU A 62 5.28 -0.89 -3.22
N ILE A 63 3.98 -0.90 -3.00
CA ILE A 63 3.36 -1.83 -2.07
C ILE A 63 2.25 -2.59 -2.78
N GLN A 64 2.21 -3.90 -2.57
CA GLN A 64 1.14 -4.71 -3.14
C GLN A 64 0.39 -5.41 -2.02
N MET A 65 -0.94 -5.47 -2.16
CA MET A 65 -1.81 -6.12 -1.19
C MET A 65 -2.78 -7.01 -1.93
N ARG A 66 -2.74 -8.29 -1.66
CA ARG A 66 -3.68 -9.20 -2.26
C ARG A 66 -4.99 -9.18 -1.53
N GLY A 67 -6.08 -9.25 -2.29
CA GLY A 67 -7.39 -9.41 -1.70
C GLY A 67 -7.95 -8.19 -1.02
N LEU A 68 -7.38 -7.02 -1.31
CA LEU A 68 -7.87 -5.80 -0.69
C LEU A 68 -8.97 -5.23 -1.56
N GLY A 69 -10.13 -5.03 -1.00
CA GLY A 69 -11.24 -4.46 -1.74
C GLY A 69 -11.02 -3.00 -2.06
N ARG A 70 -11.74 -2.51 -3.05
CA ARG A 70 -11.55 -1.14 -3.52
C ARG A 70 -11.78 -0.09 -2.44
N GLU A 71 -12.80 -0.27 -1.63
CA GLU A 71 -13.08 0.70 -0.58
C GLU A 71 -11.96 0.81 0.42
N LEU A 72 -11.42 -0.33 0.82
CA LEU A 72 -10.33 -0.33 1.78
C LEU A 72 -9.06 0.19 1.12
N MET A 73 -8.86 -0.12 -0.16
CA MET A 73 -7.72 0.40 -0.88
C MET A 73 -7.77 1.93 -0.90
N ASP A 74 -8.93 2.49 -1.20
CA ASP A 74 -9.07 3.94 -1.25
C ASP A 74 -8.88 4.57 0.12
N TYR A 75 -9.37 3.91 1.15
CA TYR A 75 -9.20 4.39 2.51
C TYR A 75 -7.72 4.39 2.91
N VAL A 76 -7.02 3.30 2.62
CA VAL A 76 -5.61 3.21 2.94
C VAL A 76 -4.82 4.28 2.18
N ALA A 77 -5.15 4.48 0.91
CA ALA A 77 -4.47 5.50 0.12
C ALA A 77 -4.68 6.89 0.74
N ALA A 78 -5.90 7.17 1.19
CA ALA A 78 -6.18 8.45 1.82
C ALA A 78 -5.34 8.63 3.09
N CYS A 79 -5.19 7.56 3.86
CA CYS A 79 -4.37 7.61 5.06
C CYS A 79 -2.89 7.79 4.73
N LEU A 80 -2.43 7.13 3.67
CA LEU A 80 -1.03 7.28 3.26
C LEU A 80 -0.73 8.73 2.87
N ARG A 81 -1.70 9.38 2.25
CA ARG A 81 -1.52 10.78 1.84
C ARG A 81 -1.41 11.75 3.02
N GLN A 82 -1.80 11.30 4.21
CA GLN A 82 -1.71 12.13 5.39
C GLN A 82 -0.35 12.04 6.09
N ILE A 83 0.48 11.10 5.69
CA ILE A 83 1.78 10.94 6.33
C ILE A 83 2.70 12.08 5.93
N ALA A 84 3.39 12.65 6.91
CA ALA A 84 4.31 13.75 6.64
C ALA A 84 5.35 13.33 5.60
N PHE A 85 5.66 14.23 4.69
CA PHE A 85 6.64 14.05 3.62
C PHE A 85 6.16 13.17 2.46
N VAL A 86 4.99 12.57 2.57
CA VAL A 86 4.42 11.87 1.43
C VAL A 86 3.79 12.90 0.50
N GLU A 87 4.17 12.87 -0.75
CA GLU A 87 3.74 13.85 -1.72
C GLU A 87 2.64 13.34 -2.65
N VAL A 88 2.77 12.11 -3.09
CA VAL A 88 1.81 11.54 -4.03
C VAL A 88 1.60 10.08 -3.71
N VAL A 89 0.36 9.63 -3.77
CA VAL A 89 0.04 8.21 -3.65
C VAL A 89 -0.83 7.84 -4.82
N LEU A 90 -0.36 6.93 -5.64
CA LEU A 90 -1.11 6.42 -6.78
C LEU A 90 -1.55 5.01 -6.47
N THR A 91 -2.74 4.66 -6.93
CA THR A 91 -3.26 3.32 -6.70
C THR A 91 -3.66 2.68 -8.01
N SER A 92 -3.60 1.37 -8.03
CA SER A 92 -4.10 0.62 -9.18
C SER A 92 -4.46 -0.78 -8.70
N GLU A 93 -5.22 -1.47 -9.53
CA GLU A 93 -5.56 -2.85 -9.24
C GLU A 93 -5.06 -3.73 -10.37
N ARG A 94 -4.55 -4.88 -10.02
CA ARG A 94 -4.15 -5.87 -11.01
C ARG A 94 -4.91 -7.14 -10.78
N CYS A 95 -5.44 -7.68 -11.85
CA CYS A 95 -6.12 -8.95 -11.78
C CYS A 95 -5.18 -9.99 -12.27
N ILE A 96 -4.94 -10.98 -11.48
CA ILE A 96 -4.09 -12.05 -11.88
C ILE A 96 -4.97 -13.09 -12.47
N THR A 97 -4.89 -13.31 -13.75
CA THR A 97 -5.69 -14.28 -14.35
C THR A 97 -4.89 -15.46 -14.37
N SER A 98 -5.14 -16.37 -13.74
CA SER A 98 -4.41 -17.40 -13.72
C SER A 98 -4.52 -18.16 -14.75
N VAL A 99 -4.05 -18.48 -15.33
CA VAL A 99 -4.05 -19.18 -16.27
C VAL A 99 -3.74 -20.28 -16.23
#